data_0bbd8e130ecb595c7f6c7e81aec1979e
#
_entry.id   0bbd8e130ecb595c7f6c7e81aec1979e
#
_cell.length_a   1.000
_cell.length_b   1.000
_cell.length_c   1.000
_cell.angle_alpha   90.00
_cell.angle_beta   90.00
_cell.angle_gamma   90.00
#
_symmetry.space_group_name_H-M   'P 1'
#
loop_
_entity.id
_entity.type
_entity.pdbx_description
1 polymer ?
#
loop_
_entity_poly.entity_id
_entity_poly.type
_entity_poly.pdbx_seq_one_letter_code
_entity_poly.pdbx_strand_id
1 'polypeptide(L)'
;MASISVLGGGISGVTTAVMLRLLGHGVTIYTDRRTDRAYGSHDPMTASLYPAASVIPHAVTVDNPADHLADTQAFFEVLRHAKDFGVRRQLHFEVFEAPEPDPDYAPALIDYRRLADSPLCPPSRRGAGPLHGWHFQVYFAETPVYLRRLFRLFDGLGGRIVRRTVTPDTLADIPGEVLVNALGGAAPTLFPDERPASYIRGILVLVPSTGLPRHRDTGQHLSYNYTPSSTAYAQADGSPAGVYAYPRRDVWVLGGTKQDGHLDRDGRWVGEPLVGETVDLPVPGADDGRIPVPRPILDMNREILVDLTGEAPDMSDAHAVFGYRYARDPDGDGVRLGTGRSPDGRLVAHNTGHGGAGVTLSWSSGLRVARALQTAGVPMNGATPAGGGMDAMTEAPVRLVRRLREVAGDRIMASTT
;
A
#
# COMPACT_ATOMS: atom_id res chain seq x y z
N MET A 1 -21.11 -7.48 -20.94
CA MET A 1 -19.77 -6.90 -20.75
C MET A 1 -19.91 -5.40 -20.74
N ALA A 2 -19.42 -4.71 -19.72
CA ALA A 2 -19.40 -3.25 -19.68
C ALA A 2 -18.04 -2.72 -20.15
N SER A 3 -18.01 -1.51 -20.69
CA SER A 3 -16.80 -0.73 -20.94
C SER A 3 -16.50 0.15 -19.73
N ILE A 4 -15.38 -0.10 -19.05
CA ILE A 4 -15.02 0.56 -17.79
C ILE A 4 -13.73 1.35 -17.94
N SER A 5 -13.76 2.61 -17.54
CA SER A 5 -12.58 3.47 -17.49
C SER A 5 -12.11 3.66 -16.04
N VAL A 6 -10.91 3.20 -15.73
CA VAL A 6 -10.27 3.38 -14.43
C VAL A 6 -9.40 4.63 -14.50
N LEU A 7 -9.70 5.60 -13.66
CA LEU A 7 -8.98 6.85 -13.55
C LEU A 7 -7.94 6.75 -12.42
N GLY A 8 -6.67 6.73 -12.80
CA GLY A 8 -5.53 6.56 -11.90
C GLY A 8 -4.79 5.23 -12.09
N GLY A 9 -3.46 5.33 -12.23
CA GLY A 9 -2.53 4.21 -12.41
C GLY A 9 -1.72 3.85 -11.15
N GLY A 10 -2.19 4.25 -9.96
CA GLY A 10 -1.62 3.81 -8.68
C GLY A 10 -2.02 2.37 -8.34
N ILE A 11 -1.58 1.89 -7.17
CA ILE A 11 -1.82 0.52 -6.74
C ILE A 11 -3.31 0.15 -6.73
N SER A 12 -4.18 1.02 -6.20
CA SER A 12 -5.63 0.77 -6.14
C SER A 12 -6.25 0.68 -7.53
N GLY A 13 -5.81 1.56 -8.46
CA GLY A 13 -6.33 1.58 -9.83
C GLY A 13 -5.94 0.35 -10.63
N VAL A 14 -4.64 -0.02 -10.63
CA VAL A 14 -4.16 -1.18 -11.40
C VAL A 14 -4.73 -2.49 -10.85
N THR A 15 -4.82 -2.65 -9.52
CA THR A 15 -5.39 -3.85 -8.91
C THR A 15 -6.89 -4.00 -9.22
N THR A 16 -7.66 -2.90 -9.11
CA THR A 16 -9.07 -2.88 -9.49
C THR A 16 -9.24 -3.19 -10.98
N ALA A 17 -8.41 -2.62 -11.84
CA ALA A 17 -8.45 -2.89 -13.28
C ALA A 17 -8.17 -4.38 -13.60
N VAL A 18 -7.17 -4.99 -12.96
CA VAL A 18 -6.90 -6.44 -13.06
C VAL A 18 -8.14 -7.24 -12.65
N MET A 19 -8.75 -6.92 -11.52
CA MET A 19 -9.93 -7.61 -11.02
C MET A 19 -11.12 -7.52 -11.99
N LEU A 20 -11.41 -6.33 -12.51
CA LEU A 20 -12.47 -6.12 -13.49
C LEU A 20 -12.20 -6.84 -14.81
N ARG A 21 -10.93 -6.96 -15.23
CA ARG A 21 -10.54 -7.80 -16.39
C ARG A 21 -10.79 -9.28 -16.10
N LEU A 22 -10.44 -9.77 -14.92
CA LEU A 22 -10.74 -11.15 -14.50
C LEU A 22 -12.25 -11.43 -14.48
N LEU A 23 -13.08 -10.42 -14.23
CA LEU A 23 -14.54 -10.50 -14.33
C LEU A 23 -15.08 -10.38 -15.75
N GLY A 24 -14.21 -10.18 -16.75
CA GLY A 24 -14.57 -10.19 -18.18
C GLY A 24 -14.98 -8.83 -18.76
N HIS A 25 -14.76 -7.72 -18.05
CA HIS A 25 -15.06 -6.39 -18.57
C HIS A 25 -14.02 -5.88 -19.56
N GLY A 26 -14.40 -4.98 -20.46
CA GLY A 26 -13.49 -4.14 -21.23
C GLY A 26 -12.95 -3.02 -20.34
N VAL A 27 -11.64 -3.03 -20.01
CA VAL A 27 -11.07 -2.06 -19.06
C VAL A 27 -9.94 -1.27 -19.68
N THR A 28 -9.99 0.07 -19.51
CA THR A 28 -8.91 0.99 -19.85
C THR A 28 -8.50 1.79 -18.63
N ILE A 29 -7.20 1.83 -18.33
CA ILE A 29 -6.65 2.73 -17.30
C ILE A 29 -6.24 4.05 -17.98
N TYR A 30 -6.72 5.17 -17.44
CA TYR A 30 -6.29 6.52 -17.77
C TYR A 30 -5.40 7.07 -16.65
N THR A 31 -4.17 7.44 -16.96
CA THR A 31 -3.22 7.93 -15.97
C THR A 31 -2.24 8.93 -16.61
N ASP A 32 -1.89 9.97 -15.90
CA ASP A 32 -0.84 10.92 -16.28
C ASP A 32 0.56 10.34 -16.03
N ARG A 33 0.68 9.45 -15.05
CA ARG A 33 1.92 8.83 -14.60
C ARG A 33 1.84 7.31 -14.65
N ARG A 34 2.86 6.70 -15.18
CA ARG A 34 3.00 5.24 -15.14
C ARG A 34 3.90 4.84 -13.98
N THR A 35 3.32 4.18 -12.97
CA THR A 35 4.04 3.72 -11.78
C THR A 35 4.77 2.38 -11.98
N ASP A 36 4.73 1.81 -13.20
CA ASP A 36 5.47 0.59 -13.56
C ASP A 36 6.89 0.88 -14.10
N ARG A 37 7.28 2.15 -14.19
CA ARG A 37 8.57 2.58 -14.70
C ARG A 37 9.27 3.48 -13.68
N ALA A 38 10.59 3.36 -13.61
CA ALA A 38 11.39 4.35 -12.91
C ALA A 38 11.29 5.68 -13.66
N TYR A 39 11.04 6.75 -12.94
CA TYR A 39 11.15 8.10 -13.46
C TYR A 39 12.57 8.62 -13.21
N GLY A 40 13.09 9.41 -14.12
CA GLY A 40 14.40 10.04 -13.97
C GLY A 40 14.45 11.08 -12.83
N SER A 41 13.30 11.53 -12.35
CA SER A 41 13.18 12.46 -11.23
C SER A 41 12.21 11.90 -10.17
N HIS A 42 12.44 12.27 -8.94
CA HIS A 42 11.56 11.96 -7.83
C HIS A 42 10.21 12.70 -7.97
N ASP A 43 9.09 11.98 -7.82
CA ASP A 43 7.74 12.54 -7.85
C ASP A 43 6.95 12.08 -6.60
N PRO A 44 6.71 12.98 -5.62
CA PRO A 44 6.05 12.62 -4.37
C PRO A 44 4.59 12.19 -4.52
N MET A 45 3.94 12.52 -5.64
CA MET A 45 2.57 12.10 -5.93
C MET A 45 2.47 10.63 -6.35
N THR A 46 3.58 9.96 -6.64
CA THR A 46 3.61 8.52 -6.96
C THR A 46 3.92 7.66 -5.75
N ALA A 47 3.24 7.91 -4.62
CA ALA A 47 3.50 7.26 -3.33
C ALA A 47 3.55 5.72 -3.37
N SER A 48 2.83 5.09 -4.30
CA SER A 48 2.83 3.63 -4.48
C SER A 48 4.16 3.05 -4.98
N LEU A 49 5.07 3.86 -5.51
CA LEU A 49 6.31 3.39 -6.16
C LEU A 49 7.47 3.19 -5.19
N TYR A 50 7.56 4.03 -4.16
CA TYR A 50 8.78 4.10 -3.33
C TYR A 50 8.87 3.07 -2.20
N PRO A 51 7.77 2.69 -1.50
CA PRO A 51 7.88 1.86 -0.31
C PRO A 51 8.16 0.40 -0.62
N ALA A 52 8.32 -0.37 0.42
CA ALA A 52 7.88 -1.75 0.50
C ALA A 52 6.65 -1.80 1.40
N ALA A 53 5.88 -2.86 1.33
CA ALA A 53 4.64 -2.95 2.10
C ALA A 53 4.53 -4.26 2.86
N SER A 54 4.38 -4.17 4.16
CA SER A 54 3.77 -5.21 4.99
C SER A 54 2.24 -5.13 4.82
N VAL A 55 1.60 -6.26 4.55
CA VAL A 55 0.16 -6.33 4.27
C VAL A 55 -0.59 -6.41 5.59
N ILE A 56 -0.72 -5.27 6.27
CA ILE A 56 -1.48 -5.07 7.51
C ILE A 56 -2.24 -3.73 7.47
N PRO A 57 -3.48 -3.64 7.96
CA PRO A 57 -4.31 -2.43 7.86
C PRO A 57 -4.11 -1.45 9.04
N HIS A 58 -2.89 -1.28 9.55
CA HIS A 58 -2.60 -0.45 10.74
C HIS A 58 -2.62 1.07 10.48
N ALA A 59 -2.56 1.51 9.22
CA ALA A 59 -2.40 2.93 8.87
C ALA A 59 -3.61 3.49 8.12
N VAL A 60 -4.81 2.99 8.44
CA VAL A 60 -6.06 3.39 7.77
C VAL A 60 -7.27 3.04 8.61
N THR A 61 -8.30 3.87 8.56
CA THR A 61 -9.62 3.56 9.10
C THR A 61 -10.47 2.90 8.01
N VAL A 62 -10.98 1.72 8.30
CA VAL A 62 -11.91 0.97 7.43
C VAL A 62 -12.84 0.12 8.30
N ASP A 63 -14.05 -0.11 7.82
CA ASP A 63 -14.96 -1.07 8.43
C ASP A 63 -14.42 -2.50 8.29
N ASN A 64 -14.50 -3.28 9.36
CA ASN A 64 -14.10 -4.70 9.38
C ASN A 64 -12.68 -4.94 8.84
N PRO A 65 -11.62 -4.38 9.46
CA PRO A 65 -10.25 -4.48 8.95
C PRO A 65 -9.75 -5.93 8.84
N ALA A 66 -10.25 -6.85 9.68
CA ALA A 66 -9.93 -8.27 9.59
C ALA A 66 -10.43 -8.90 8.27
N ASP A 67 -11.65 -8.57 7.83
CA ASP A 67 -12.20 -9.06 6.55
C ASP A 67 -11.41 -8.49 5.36
N HIS A 68 -11.04 -7.21 5.42
CA HIS A 68 -10.17 -6.62 4.41
C HIS A 68 -8.82 -7.33 4.33
N LEU A 69 -8.23 -7.65 5.47
CA LEU A 69 -6.96 -8.36 5.53
C LEU A 69 -7.08 -9.77 4.96
N ALA A 70 -8.10 -10.54 5.39
CA ALA A 70 -8.35 -11.90 4.91
C ALA A 70 -8.57 -11.94 3.38
N ASP A 71 -9.43 -11.05 2.86
CA ASP A 71 -9.68 -10.92 1.42
C ASP A 71 -8.38 -10.66 0.65
N THR A 72 -7.57 -9.72 1.11
CA THR A 72 -6.29 -9.37 0.47
C THR A 72 -5.29 -10.52 0.53
N GLN A 73 -5.15 -11.17 1.67
CA GLN A 73 -4.22 -12.30 1.86
C GLN A 73 -4.50 -13.45 0.89
N ALA A 74 -5.77 -13.71 0.56
CA ALA A 74 -6.13 -14.75 -0.40
C ALA A 74 -5.52 -14.50 -1.80
N PHE A 75 -5.44 -13.25 -2.25
CA PHE A 75 -4.79 -12.88 -3.50
C PHE A 75 -3.26 -12.90 -3.38
N PHE A 76 -2.73 -12.39 -2.28
CA PHE A 76 -1.29 -12.41 -2.04
C PHE A 76 -0.73 -13.83 -1.94
N GLU A 77 -1.50 -14.78 -1.41
CA GLU A 77 -1.12 -16.21 -1.40
C GLU A 77 -0.90 -16.76 -2.82
N VAL A 78 -1.73 -16.37 -3.78
CA VAL A 78 -1.51 -16.73 -5.19
C VAL A 78 -0.24 -16.07 -5.74
N LEU A 79 -0.10 -14.77 -5.49
CA LEU A 79 0.97 -13.97 -6.09
C LEU A 79 2.36 -14.30 -5.54
N ARG A 80 2.48 -14.76 -4.28
CA ARG A 80 3.78 -15.19 -3.75
C ARG A 80 4.35 -16.44 -4.44
N HIS A 81 3.48 -17.25 -5.05
CA HIS A 81 3.87 -18.41 -5.84
C HIS A 81 4.12 -18.07 -7.32
N ALA A 82 3.66 -16.90 -7.78
CA ALA A 82 3.92 -16.44 -9.13
C ALA A 82 5.34 -15.84 -9.23
N LYS A 83 6.10 -16.33 -10.22
CA LYS A 83 7.50 -15.93 -10.40
C LYS A 83 7.64 -14.42 -10.54
N ASP A 84 8.59 -13.85 -9.81
CA ASP A 84 9.02 -12.45 -9.91
C ASP A 84 7.95 -11.39 -9.59
N PHE A 85 6.89 -11.72 -8.85
CA PHE A 85 5.93 -10.70 -8.40
C PHE A 85 6.45 -9.81 -7.26
N GLY A 86 7.61 -10.14 -6.70
CA GLY A 86 8.16 -9.38 -5.56
C GLY A 86 7.34 -9.54 -4.28
N VAL A 87 6.56 -10.62 -4.20
CA VAL A 87 5.72 -10.96 -3.04
C VAL A 87 6.34 -12.14 -2.29
N ARG A 88 6.39 -12.06 -0.99
CA ARG A 88 6.83 -13.15 -0.09
C ARG A 88 6.03 -13.14 1.21
N ARG A 89 6.18 -14.19 1.98
CA ARG A 89 5.76 -14.25 3.38
C ARG A 89 7.01 -14.21 4.26
N GLN A 90 6.98 -13.44 5.33
CA GLN A 90 8.09 -13.25 6.24
C GLN A 90 7.62 -12.98 7.67
N LEU A 91 8.54 -13.11 8.63
CA LEU A 91 8.31 -12.74 10.02
C LEU A 91 8.15 -11.22 10.14
N HIS A 92 7.17 -10.80 10.91
CA HIS A 92 6.95 -9.39 11.21
C HIS A 92 6.72 -9.17 12.70
N PHE A 93 7.30 -8.10 13.21
CA PHE A 93 7.13 -7.68 14.60
C PHE A 93 6.43 -6.33 14.65
N GLU A 94 5.43 -6.21 15.51
CA GLU A 94 4.86 -4.94 15.98
C GLU A 94 5.28 -4.77 17.43
N VAL A 95 6.10 -3.77 17.72
CA VAL A 95 6.74 -3.59 19.02
C VAL A 95 6.49 -2.21 19.57
N PHE A 96 6.16 -2.16 20.85
CA PHE A 96 5.84 -0.94 21.59
C PHE A 96 6.62 -0.91 22.91
N GLU A 97 7.09 0.26 23.32
CA GLU A 97 7.63 0.49 24.68
C GLU A 97 6.52 0.75 25.71
N ALA A 98 5.27 0.92 25.29
CA ALA A 98 4.09 1.00 26.14
C ALA A 98 3.13 -0.17 25.85
N PRO A 99 2.30 -0.58 26.82
CA PRO A 99 1.27 -1.59 26.58
C PRO A 99 0.30 -1.16 25.48
N GLU A 100 0.00 -2.09 24.57
CA GLU A 100 -0.96 -1.91 23.49
C GLU A 100 -2.01 -3.04 23.48
N PRO A 101 -3.28 -2.73 23.20
CA PRO A 101 -4.31 -3.76 22.99
C PRO A 101 -4.07 -4.51 21.68
N ASP A 102 -4.63 -5.72 21.56
CA ASP A 102 -4.65 -6.44 20.28
C ASP A 102 -5.39 -5.61 19.23
N PRO A 103 -4.88 -5.54 17.98
CA PRO A 103 -5.56 -4.81 16.94
C PRO A 103 -6.83 -5.54 16.47
N ASP A 104 -7.83 -4.79 15.98
CA ASP A 104 -9.11 -5.34 15.50
C ASP A 104 -8.94 -6.37 14.37
N TYR A 105 -7.82 -6.32 13.66
CA TYR A 105 -7.48 -7.29 12.60
C TYR A 105 -6.68 -8.49 13.10
N ALA A 106 -6.39 -8.60 14.40
CA ALA A 106 -5.64 -9.74 14.97
C ALA A 106 -6.21 -11.11 14.57
N PRO A 107 -7.54 -11.33 14.48
CA PRO A 107 -8.10 -12.63 14.09
C PRO A 107 -7.71 -13.07 12.66
N ALA A 108 -7.31 -12.15 11.79
CA ALA A 108 -6.87 -12.45 10.43
C ALA A 108 -5.34 -12.55 10.28
N LEU A 109 -4.56 -12.34 11.34
CA LEU A 109 -3.11 -12.46 11.31
C LEU A 109 -2.69 -13.93 11.30
N ILE A 110 -1.67 -14.25 10.50
CA ILE A 110 -1.15 -15.60 10.34
C ILE A 110 -0.09 -15.87 11.41
N ASP A 111 -0.23 -16.96 12.17
CA ASP A 111 0.73 -17.35 13.22
C ASP A 111 0.92 -16.23 14.28
N TYR A 112 -0.16 -15.52 14.63
CA TYR A 112 -0.15 -14.44 15.60
C TYR A 112 0.24 -14.93 17.00
N ARG A 113 1.16 -14.21 17.64
CA ARG A 113 1.56 -14.42 19.04
C ARG A 113 1.93 -13.10 19.71
N ARG A 114 1.48 -12.90 20.93
CA ARG A 114 2.00 -11.81 21.77
C ARG A 114 3.45 -12.05 22.13
N LEU A 115 4.25 -10.97 22.24
CA LEU A 115 5.67 -11.08 22.59
C LEU A 115 5.89 -11.70 23.97
N ALA A 116 5.00 -11.44 24.93
CA ALA A 116 5.05 -12.02 26.27
C ALA A 116 4.97 -13.57 26.27
N ASP A 117 4.34 -14.15 25.24
CA ASP A 117 4.14 -15.60 25.11
C ASP A 117 5.05 -16.23 24.06
N SER A 118 6.03 -15.47 23.56
CA SER A 118 6.89 -15.88 22.45
C SER A 118 8.32 -16.20 22.92
N PRO A 119 8.94 -17.28 22.41
CA PRO A 119 10.36 -17.53 22.60
C PRO A 119 11.25 -16.69 21.67
N LEU A 120 10.67 -15.96 20.69
CA LEU A 120 11.44 -15.16 19.76
C LEU A 120 11.94 -13.90 20.43
N CYS A 121 13.19 -13.54 20.12
CA CYS A 121 13.75 -12.25 20.51
C CYS A 121 13.05 -11.14 19.71
N PRO A 122 12.29 -10.23 20.33
CA PRO A 122 11.72 -9.11 19.63
C PRO A 122 12.79 -8.06 19.31
N PRO A 123 12.53 -7.17 18.33
CA PRO A 123 13.35 -5.98 18.15
C PRO A 123 13.46 -5.22 19.46
N SER A 124 14.66 -4.77 19.79
CA SER A 124 14.88 -3.91 20.95
C SER A 124 15.79 -2.74 20.55
N ARG A 125 15.81 -1.73 21.37
CA ARG A 125 16.85 -0.70 21.31
C ARG A 125 17.55 -0.62 22.66
N ARG A 126 18.78 -0.17 22.63
CA ARG A 126 19.61 -0.07 23.81
C ARG A 126 18.95 0.83 24.88
N GLY A 127 18.77 0.29 26.06
CA GLY A 127 18.15 1.01 27.19
C GLY A 127 16.63 1.11 27.14
N ALA A 128 15.97 0.44 26.20
CA ALA A 128 14.51 0.30 26.21
C ALA A 128 14.06 -0.50 27.44
N GLY A 129 12.90 -0.13 27.99
CA GLY A 129 12.22 -0.87 29.06
C GLY A 129 11.58 -2.18 28.56
N PRO A 130 10.61 -2.74 29.31
CA PRO A 130 9.85 -3.89 28.85
C PRO A 130 9.17 -3.62 27.52
N LEU A 131 9.23 -4.60 26.60
CA LEU A 131 8.63 -4.51 25.28
C LEU A 131 7.28 -5.19 25.26
N HIS A 132 6.34 -4.59 24.52
CA HIS A 132 4.99 -5.06 24.32
C HIS A 132 4.73 -5.27 22.83
N GLY A 133 3.61 -5.89 22.49
CA GLY A 133 3.21 -6.12 21.12
C GLY A 133 3.18 -7.59 20.74
N TRP A 134 3.43 -7.89 19.48
CA TRP A 134 3.23 -9.21 18.89
C TRP A 134 4.13 -9.45 17.68
N HIS A 135 4.20 -10.70 17.26
CA HIS A 135 4.76 -11.10 15.99
C HIS A 135 3.81 -12.03 15.23
N PHE A 136 3.98 -12.09 13.93
CA PHE A 136 3.16 -12.90 13.04
C PHE A 136 3.85 -13.08 11.68
N GLN A 137 3.28 -13.93 10.83
CA GLN A 137 3.69 -14.04 9.44
C GLN A 137 2.92 -13.03 8.59
N VAL A 138 3.62 -12.20 7.84
CA VAL A 138 3.03 -11.17 6.99
C VAL A 138 3.31 -11.44 5.52
N TYR A 139 2.34 -11.17 4.64
CA TYR A 139 2.63 -10.97 3.22
C TYR A 139 3.33 -9.63 3.03
N PHE A 140 4.37 -9.65 2.22
CA PHE A 140 5.22 -8.51 1.98
C PHE A 140 5.41 -8.29 0.49
N ALA A 141 5.27 -7.04 0.03
CA ALA A 141 5.43 -6.67 -1.37
C ALA A 141 6.59 -5.68 -1.56
N GLU A 142 7.48 -5.98 -2.48
CA GLU A 142 8.47 -5.05 -3.02
C GLU A 142 7.77 -4.18 -4.08
N THR A 143 7.25 -3.02 -3.68
CA THR A 143 6.27 -2.28 -4.50
C THR A 143 6.74 -1.93 -5.92
N PRO A 144 8.00 -1.56 -6.20
CA PRO A 144 8.44 -1.30 -7.56
C PRO A 144 8.38 -2.54 -8.47
N VAL A 145 8.67 -3.72 -7.92
CA VAL A 145 8.58 -5.00 -8.64
C VAL A 145 7.11 -5.40 -8.79
N TYR A 146 6.37 -5.32 -7.69
CA TYR A 146 4.96 -5.70 -7.60
C TYR A 146 4.08 -4.90 -8.59
N LEU A 147 4.20 -3.58 -8.60
CA LEU A 147 3.47 -2.70 -9.52
C LEU A 147 3.78 -3.03 -10.98
N ARG A 148 5.06 -3.18 -11.32
CA ARG A 148 5.46 -3.54 -12.69
C ARG A 148 4.81 -4.85 -13.14
N ARG A 149 4.73 -5.84 -12.24
CA ARG A 149 4.10 -7.12 -12.55
C ARG A 149 2.58 -7.03 -12.66
N LEU A 150 1.93 -6.21 -11.84
CA LEU A 150 0.49 -5.96 -11.96
C LEU A 150 0.14 -5.29 -13.30
N PHE A 151 0.91 -4.32 -13.76
CA PHE A 151 0.71 -3.71 -15.08
C PHE A 151 0.89 -4.71 -16.22
N ARG A 152 1.92 -5.58 -16.14
CA ARG A 152 2.10 -6.66 -17.13
C ARG A 152 0.97 -7.69 -17.10
N LEU A 153 0.48 -8.03 -15.91
CA LEU A 153 -0.69 -8.89 -15.76
C LEU A 153 -1.93 -8.26 -16.40
N PHE A 154 -2.17 -6.97 -16.14
CA PHE A 154 -3.28 -6.22 -16.71
C PHE A 154 -3.23 -6.17 -18.25
N ASP A 155 -2.07 -5.83 -18.81
CA ASP A 155 -1.82 -5.82 -20.26
C ASP A 155 -2.06 -7.19 -20.87
N GLY A 156 -1.52 -8.20 -20.25
CA GLY A 156 -1.72 -9.58 -20.69
C GLY A 156 -3.14 -10.11 -20.56
N LEU A 157 -3.97 -9.55 -19.73
CA LEU A 157 -5.41 -9.83 -19.70
C LEU A 157 -6.16 -9.07 -20.81
N GLY A 158 -5.46 -8.36 -21.71
CA GLY A 158 -6.01 -7.52 -22.76
C GLY A 158 -6.55 -6.18 -22.23
N GLY A 159 -6.04 -5.71 -21.10
CA GLY A 159 -6.31 -4.36 -20.60
C GLY A 159 -5.58 -3.30 -21.43
N ARG A 160 -6.08 -2.08 -21.44
CA ARG A 160 -5.49 -0.96 -22.17
C ARG A 160 -5.05 0.13 -21.22
N ILE A 161 -3.88 0.74 -21.44
CA ILE A 161 -3.37 1.87 -20.66
C ILE A 161 -3.23 3.07 -21.59
N VAL A 162 -3.84 4.19 -21.21
CA VAL A 162 -3.76 5.46 -21.94
C VAL A 162 -3.11 6.50 -21.04
N ARG A 163 -2.00 7.08 -21.51
CA ARG A 163 -1.38 8.20 -20.80
C ARG A 163 -2.17 9.47 -21.10
N ARG A 164 -2.92 9.93 -20.11
CA ARG A 164 -3.74 11.14 -20.20
C ARG A 164 -3.99 11.71 -18.81
N THR A 165 -3.76 13.00 -18.64
CA THR A 165 -4.27 13.74 -17.49
C THR A 165 -5.75 13.96 -17.67
N VAL A 166 -6.56 13.55 -16.68
CA VAL A 166 -8.00 13.76 -16.69
C VAL A 166 -8.31 14.95 -15.80
N THR A 167 -8.97 15.94 -16.37
CA THR A 167 -9.41 17.18 -15.69
C THR A 167 -10.94 17.27 -15.72
N PRO A 168 -11.58 18.16 -14.93
CA PRO A 168 -13.02 18.39 -15.04
C PRO A 168 -13.48 18.64 -16.47
N ASP A 169 -12.74 19.46 -17.25
CA ASP A 169 -13.08 19.82 -18.62
C ASP A 169 -12.95 18.65 -19.61
N THR A 170 -12.08 17.68 -19.31
CA THR A 170 -11.82 16.53 -20.20
C THR A 170 -12.45 15.25 -19.72
N LEU A 171 -13.17 15.25 -18.60
CA LEU A 171 -13.81 14.04 -18.08
C LEU A 171 -14.85 13.47 -19.03
N ALA A 172 -15.64 14.31 -19.69
CA ALA A 172 -16.65 13.89 -20.65
C ALA A 172 -16.05 13.17 -21.89
N ASP A 173 -14.80 13.48 -22.26
CA ASP A 173 -14.10 12.84 -23.38
C ASP A 173 -13.56 11.44 -23.02
N ILE A 174 -13.58 11.04 -21.76
CA ILE A 174 -13.15 9.70 -21.34
C ILE A 174 -14.25 8.72 -21.74
N PRO A 175 -13.96 7.73 -22.62
CA PRO A 175 -14.96 6.75 -23.01
C PRO A 175 -15.31 5.81 -21.85
N GLY A 176 -16.36 5.01 -22.06
CA GLY A 176 -16.81 4.00 -21.11
C GLY A 176 -18.14 4.35 -20.44
N GLU A 177 -18.91 3.31 -20.16
CA GLU A 177 -20.22 3.40 -19.52
C GLU A 177 -20.10 3.62 -18.00
N VAL A 178 -18.98 3.18 -17.45
CA VAL A 178 -18.69 3.21 -16.02
C VAL A 178 -17.30 3.80 -15.79
N LEU A 179 -17.18 4.63 -14.76
CA LEU A 179 -15.91 5.14 -14.28
C LEU A 179 -15.52 4.47 -12.95
N VAL A 180 -14.22 4.28 -12.75
CA VAL A 180 -13.66 3.96 -11.43
C VAL A 180 -12.74 5.09 -11.03
N ASN A 181 -13.06 5.79 -9.95
CA ASN A 181 -12.20 6.80 -9.36
C ASN A 181 -11.16 6.15 -8.44
N ALA A 182 -9.93 6.02 -8.94
CA ALA A 182 -8.75 5.55 -8.21
C ALA A 182 -7.61 6.58 -8.30
N LEU A 183 -7.95 7.87 -8.32
CA LEU A 183 -7.05 8.99 -8.54
C LEU A 183 -6.18 9.34 -7.32
N GLY A 184 -6.40 8.68 -6.17
CA GLY A 184 -5.68 9.01 -4.95
C GLY A 184 -5.86 10.50 -4.60
N GLY A 185 -4.78 11.24 -4.39
CA GLY A 185 -4.83 12.64 -4.03
C GLY A 185 -5.46 13.58 -5.07
N ALA A 186 -5.55 13.18 -6.33
CA ALA A 186 -6.24 13.97 -7.34
C ALA A 186 -7.77 13.74 -7.37
N ALA A 187 -8.30 12.82 -6.58
CA ALA A 187 -9.72 12.48 -6.57
C ALA A 187 -10.64 13.66 -6.25
N PRO A 188 -10.36 14.53 -5.27
CA PRO A 188 -11.24 15.65 -4.94
C PRO A 188 -11.44 16.66 -6.07
N THR A 189 -10.48 16.77 -6.98
CA THR A 189 -10.58 17.70 -8.12
C THR A 189 -11.69 17.29 -9.11
N LEU A 190 -11.88 15.98 -9.32
CA LEU A 190 -12.89 15.47 -10.26
C LEU A 190 -14.17 15.01 -9.56
N PHE A 191 -14.04 14.54 -8.34
CA PHE A 191 -15.13 13.95 -7.56
C PHE A 191 -15.11 14.52 -6.15
N PRO A 192 -15.64 15.74 -5.95
CA PRO A 192 -15.66 16.42 -4.67
C PRO A 192 -16.16 15.51 -3.54
N ASP A 193 -15.64 15.72 -2.37
CA ASP A 193 -15.98 14.99 -1.15
C ASP A 193 -16.09 16.00 -0.01
N GLU A 194 -17.17 15.92 0.76
CA GLU A 194 -17.40 16.81 1.90
C GLU A 194 -16.60 16.38 3.14
N ARG A 195 -16.05 15.15 3.13
CA ARG A 195 -15.26 14.65 4.24
C ARG A 195 -13.87 15.28 4.25
N PRO A 196 -13.30 15.50 5.43
CA PRO A 196 -11.94 16.02 5.55
C PRO A 196 -10.94 15.06 4.92
N ALA A 197 -9.84 15.61 4.46
CA ALA A 197 -8.74 14.82 3.92
C ALA A 197 -7.41 15.48 4.24
N SER A 198 -6.38 14.65 4.41
CA SER A 198 -5.01 15.13 4.56
C SER A 198 -4.07 14.48 3.54
N TYR A 199 -2.96 15.16 3.27
CA TYR A 199 -1.85 14.65 2.50
C TYR A 199 -0.69 14.37 3.45
N ILE A 200 -0.64 13.15 3.95
CA ILE A 200 0.38 12.74 4.92
C ILE A 200 1.71 12.58 4.19
N ARG A 201 2.68 13.44 4.50
CA ARG A 201 4.04 13.30 4.01
C ARG A 201 4.77 12.20 4.78
N GLY A 202 5.28 11.21 4.05
CA GLY A 202 6.15 10.17 4.60
C GLY A 202 7.51 10.23 3.96
N ILE A 203 8.57 10.28 4.78
CA ILE A 203 9.96 10.20 4.35
C ILE A 203 10.45 8.78 4.57
N LEU A 204 11.14 8.23 3.58
CA LEU A 204 11.77 6.92 3.61
C LEU A 204 13.27 7.08 3.40
N VAL A 205 14.06 6.39 4.19
CA VAL A 205 15.49 6.22 3.96
C VAL A 205 15.71 4.90 3.25
N LEU A 206 16.38 4.95 2.11
CA LEU A 206 16.72 3.79 1.31
C LEU A 206 18.21 3.49 1.49
N VAL A 207 18.51 2.34 2.10
CA VAL A 207 19.86 1.88 2.35
C VAL A 207 20.17 0.78 1.34
N PRO A 208 21.10 0.99 0.39
CA PRO A 208 21.49 -0.04 -0.57
C PRO A 208 21.89 -1.35 0.12
N SER A 209 21.43 -2.47 -0.43
CA SER A 209 21.68 -3.77 0.16
C SER A 209 21.80 -4.85 -0.90
N THR A 210 22.61 -5.88 -0.62
CA THR A 210 22.77 -7.07 -1.48
C THR A 210 21.89 -8.22 -1.06
N GLY A 211 20.97 -8.02 -0.10
CA GLY A 211 20.11 -9.10 0.37
C GLY A 211 19.09 -8.68 1.43
N LEU A 212 18.27 -9.62 1.80
CA LEU A 212 17.26 -9.45 2.83
C LEU A 212 17.82 -9.80 4.22
N PRO A 213 17.57 -8.98 5.25
CA PRO A 213 17.98 -9.29 6.61
C PRO A 213 17.28 -10.55 7.10
N ARG A 214 17.98 -11.31 7.95
CA ARG A 214 17.45 -12.52 8.56
C ARG A 214 17.49 -12.41 10.07
N HIS A 215 16.42 -12.87 10.68
CA HIS A 215 16.35 -13.01 12.14
C HIS A 215 17.43 -13.98 12.61
N ARG A 216 18.28 -13.55 13.55
CA ARG A 216 19.47 -14.30 13.98
C ARG A 216 19.17 -15.71 14.51
N ASP A 217 18.04 -15.89 15.23
CA ASP A 217 17.69 -17.17 15.86
C ASP A 217 16.92 -18.10 14.93
N THR A 218 16.10 -17.56 14.00
CA THR A 218 15.23 -18.37 13.13
C THR A 218 15.69 -18.45 11.68
N GLY A 219 16.60 -17.58 11.25
CA GLY A 219 17.02 -17.44 9.86
C GLY A 219 15.93 -16.93 8.90
N GLN A 220 14.73 -16.61 9.39
CA GLN A 220 13.65 -16.09 8.57
C GLN A 220 13.93 -14.65 8.13
N HIS A 221 13.48 -14.29 6.93
CA HIS A 221 13.41 -12.87 6.56
C HIS A 221 12.44 -12.15 7.46
N LEU A 222 12.75 -10.89 7.77
CA LEU A 222 11.99 -10.12 8.75
C LEU A 222 11.70 -8.70 8.30
N SER A 223 10.72 -8.11 8.94
CA SER A 223 10.40 -6.68 8.97
C SER A 223 9.83 -6.34 10.35
N TYR A 224 9.80 -5.08 10.70
CA TYR A 224 9.20 -4.64 11.96
C TYR A 224 8.66 -3.22 11.88
N ASN A 225 7.73 -2.93 12.78
CA ASN A 225 7.38 -1.61 13.27
C ASN A 225 7.79 -1.54 14.76
N TYR A 226 8.34 -0.41 15.16
CA TYR A 226 8.76 -0.17 16.53
C TYR A 226 8.31 1.22 16.97
N THR A 227 7.50 1.29 18.02
CA THR A 227 7.02 2.54 18.61
C THR A 227 7.70 2.76 19.94
N PRO A 228 8.72 3.65 20.00
CA PRO A 228 9.39 4.01 21.24
C PRO A 228 8.51 4.91 22.11
N SER A 229 8.98 5.24 23.30
CA SER A 229 8.40 6.32 24.10
C SER A 229 8.52 7.66 23.39
N SER A 230 7.57 8.58 23.62
CA SER A 230 7.58 9.92 23.01
C SER A 230 8.79 10.76 23.42
N THR A 231 9.44 10.45 24.55
CA THR A 231 10.70 11.11 24.95
C THR A 231 11.87 10.71 24.07
N ALA A 232 11.82 9.56 23.42
CA ALA A 232 12.86 9.08 22.52
C ALA A 232 12.63 9.52 21.08
N TYR A 233 11.36 9.46 20.60
CA TYR A 233 10.98 9.98 19.30
C TYR A 233 9.49 10.32 19.29
N ALA A 234 9.16 11.57 18.96
CA ALA A 234 7.79 12.08 18.94
C ALA A 234 7.39 12.70 17.61
N GLN A 235 6.10 12.73 17.36
CA GLN A 235 5.45 13.50 16.28
C GLN A 235 5.26 14.96 16.72
N ALA A 236 4.75 15.81 15.82
CA ALA A 236 4.54 17.24 16.10
C ALA A 236 3.52 17.48 17.23
N ASP A 237 2.55 16.59 17.40
CA ASP A 237 1.54 16.63 18.47
C ASP A 237 2.04 16.06 19.82
N GLY A 238 3.30 15.61 19.89
CA GLY A 238 3.91 15.01 21.07
C GLY A 238 3.60 13.51 21.26
N SER A 239 2.81 12.89 20.38
CA SER A 239 2.58 11.45 20.41
C SER A 239 3.85 10.67 20.01
N PRO A 240 4.00 9.40 20.45
CA PRO A 240 5.11 8.57 20.01
C PRO A 240 5.19 8.43 18.49
N ALA A 241 6.39 8.60 17.92
CA ALA A 241 6.63 8.35 16.50
C ALA A 241 7.29 6.98 16.31
N GLY A 242 6.74 6.19 15.38
CA GLY A 242 7.27 4.86 15.08
C GLY A 242 8.45 4.91 14.11
N VAL A 243 9.39 3.96 14.27
CA VAL A 243 10.37 3.62 13.24
C VAL A 243 10.07 2.23 12.69
N TYR A 244 10.53 1.94 11.47
CA TYR A 244 10.33 0.63 10.85
C TYR A 244 11.43 0.27 9.86
N ALA A 245 11.60 -1.03 9.62
CA ALA A 245 12.40 -1.53 8.52
C ALA A 245 11.59 -2.49 7.65
N TYR A 246 11.48 -2.13 6.38
CA TYR A 246 10.77 -2.88 5.34
C TYR A 246 11.74 -3.23 4.21
N PRO A 247 12.54 -4.31 4.37
CA PRO A 247 13.62 -4.61 3.45
C PRO A 247 13.11 -5.14 2.11
N ARG A 248 13.63 -4.58 1.03
CA ARG A 248 13.58 -5.11 -0.33
C ARG A 248 14.91 -5.79 -0.65
N ARG A 249 14.99 -6.49 -1.75
CA ARG A 249 16.24 -7.15 -2.17
C ARG A 249 17.33 -6.18 -2.62
N ASP A 250 16.92 -5.01 -3.12
CA ASP A 250 17.81 -3.97 -3.65
C ASP A 250 18.17 -2.92 -2.59
N VAL A 251 17.25 -2.64 -1.68
CA VAL A 251 17.43 -1.65 -0.61
C VAL A 251 16.67 -2.07 0.65
N TRP A 252 17.15 -1.66 1.81
CA TRP A 252 16.35 -1.68 3.03
C TRP A 252 15.65 -0.34 3.18
N VAL A 253 14.33 -0.38 3.23
CA VAL A 253 13.49 0.81 3.41
C VAL A 253 13.31 1.05 4.89
N LEU A 254 13.90 2.11 5.40
CA LEU A 254 13.76 2.53 6.80
C LEU A 254 12.81 3.72 6.86
N GLY A 255 11.98 3.74 7.89
CA GLY A 255 11.05 4.83 8.17
C GLY A 255 10.84 4.95 9.69
N GLY A 256 10.02 5.84 10.23
CA GLY A 256 9.06 6.58 9.43
C GLY A 256 8.77 7.95 9.96
N THR A 257 8.22 8.73 9.05
CA THR A 257 7.59 9.98 9.40
C THR A 257 6.11 9.93 9.06
N LYS A 258 5.34 10.67 9.83
CA LYS A 258 3.94 10.96 9.55
C LYS A 258 3.74 12.44 9.81
N GLN A 259 3.74 13.25 8.75
CA GLN A 259 3.51 14.69 8.83
C GLN A 259 2.17 15.00 8.17
N ASP A 260 1.19 15.42 8.93
CA ASP A 260 -0.10 15.81 8.39
C ASP A 260 -0.01 17.16 7.68
N GLY A 261 -0.77 17.32 6.60
CA GLY A 261 -0.75 18.54 5.81
C GLY A 261 -1.74 18.52 4.66
N HIS A 262 -1.60 19.52 3.80
CA HIS A 262 -2.43 19.69 2.61
C HIS A 262 -1.58 20.20 1.43
N LEU A 263 -2.11 20.15 0.23
CA LEU A 263 -1.52 20.81 -0.93
C LEU A 263 -2.11 22.22 -1.06
N ASP A 264 -1.24 23.21 -1.23
CA ASP A 264 -1.65 24.58 -1.54
C ASP A 264 -2.15 24.71 -2.99
N ARG A 265 -2.50 25.94 -3.41
CA ARG A 265 -3.02 26.23 -4.76
C ARG A 265 -2.02 25.90 -5.88
N ASP A 266 -0.73 25.89 -5.57
CA ASP A 266 0.36 25.57 -6.51
C ASP A 266 0.73 24.08 -6.47
N GLY A 267 0.01 23.27 -5.68
CA GLY A 267 0.27 21.84 -5.49
C GLY A 267 1.47 21.54 -4.60
N ARG A 268 1.97 22.52 -3.84
CA ARG A 268 3.04 22.33 -2.88
C ARG A 268 2.46 21.84 -1.56
N TRP A 269 3.17 20.93 -0.94
CA TRP A 269 2.77 20.43 0.38
C TRP A 269 3.09 21.46 1.47
N VAL A 270 2.09 21.70 2.31
CA VAL A 270 2.16 22.55 3.51
C VAL A 270 1.62 21.74 4.67
N GLY A 271 2.38 21.60 5.74
CA GLY A 271 1.96 20.81 6.89
C GLY A 271 2.93 20.86 8.06
N GLU A 272 2.84 19.87 8.92
CA GLU A 272 3.57 19.78 10.18
C GLU A 272 5.09 19.79 9.97
N PRO A 273 5.84 20.48 10.86
CA PRO A 273 7.29 20.43 10.84
C PRO A 273 7.81 19.05 11.29
N LEU A 274 9.06 18.74 10.96
CA LEU A 274 9.79 17.66 11.61
C LEU A 274 10.18 18.08 13.02
N VAL A 275 10.18 17.12 13.94
CA VAL A 275 10.55 17.33 15.34
C VAL A 275 11.92 16.73 15.64
N GLY A 276 12.73 17.45 16.44
CA GLY A 276 14.04 16.99 16.91
C GLY A 276 15.17 17.20 15.90
N GLU A 277 16.27 16.52 16.15
CA GLU A 277 17.48 16.59 15.33
C GLU A 277 17.28 15.88 13.98
N THR A 278 17.79 16.48 12.91
CA THR A 278 17.71 15.95 11.55
C THR A 278 19.09 15.79 10.92
N VAL A 279 19.15 14.90 9.93
CA VAL A 279 20.30 14.69 9.05
C VAL A 279 19.84 14.91 7.62
N ASP A 280 20.57 15.70 6.85
CA ASP A 280 20.25 15.88 5.43
C ASP A 280 20.74 14.70 4.61
N LEU A 281 19.82 14.06 3.87
CA LEU A 281 20.13 12.98 2.95
C LEU A 281 19.85 13.39 1.50
N PRO A 282 20.64 12.89 0.53
CA PRO A 282 20.40 13.16 -0.89
C PRO A 282 19.08 12.55 -1.36
N VAL A 283 18.42 13.22 -2.32
CA VAL A 283 17.22 12.73 -3.01
C VAL A 283 17.61 12.35 -4.44
N PRO A 284 17.45 11.10 -4.87
CA PRO A 284 17.79 10.67 -6.22
C PRO A 284 16.99 11.44 -7.29
N GLY A 285 17.69 11.90 -8.34
CA GLY A 285 17.08 12.61 -9.46
C GLY A 285 16.70 14.07 -9.19
N ALA A 286 17.10 14.63 -8.05
CA ALA A 286 17.05 16.06 -7.77
C ALA A 286 18.49 16.61 -7.81
N ASP A 287 18.79 17.53 -8.72
CA ASP A 287 20.09 18.18 -8.79
C ASP A 287 20.37 18.89 -7.45
N ASP A 288 21.40 18.45 -6.73
CA ASP A 288 21.78 18.89 -5.37
C ASP A 288 20.65 18.85 -4.32
N GLY A 289 19.56 18.14 -4.62
CA GLY A 289 18.41 18.00 -3.72
C GLY A 289 18.77 17.17 -2.50
N ARG A 290 18.61 17.76 -1.31
CA ARG A 290 18.71 17.08 -0.01
C ARG A 290 17.46 17.38 0.80
N ILE A 291 17.06 16.44 1.65
CA ILE A 291 15.94 16.65 2.57
C ILE A 291 16.37 16.29 4.01
N PRO A 292 15.87 17.03 5.00
CA PRO A 292 16.06 16.68 6.39
C PRO A 292 15.27 15.39 6.72
N VAL A 293 15.95 14.48 7.39
CA VAL A 293 15.42 13.22 7.90
C VAL A 293 15.61 13.17 9.40
N PRO A 294 14.62 12.86 10.23
CA PRO A 294 14.79 12.72 11.67
C PRO A 294 15.89 11.71 12.01
N ARG A 295 16.88 12.14 12.81
CA ARG A 295 17.99 11.30 13.24
C ARG A 295 17.55 9.98 13.89
N PRO A 296 16.48 9.94 14.72
CA PRO A 296 15.99 8.69 15.30
C PRO A 296 15.67 7.59 14.27
N ILE A 297 15.25 7.95 13.05
CA ILE A 297 14.99 6.95 11.99
C ILE A 297 16.27 6.18 11.64
N LEU A 298 17.41 6.86 11.61
CA LEU A 298 18.70 6.23 11.30
C LEU A 298 19.24 5.45 12.49
N ASP A 299 19.35 6.10 13.64
CA ASP A 299 20.02 5.57 14.82
C ASP A 299 19.25 4.39 15.42
N MET A 300 17.92 4.53 15.63
CA MET A 300 17.11 3.44 16.18
C MET A 300 17.02 2.24 15.24
N ASN A 301 16.80 2.46 13.93
CA ASN A 301 16.77 1.34 13.01
C ASN A 301 18.11 0.62 12.94
N ARG A 302 19.24 1.34 13.04
CA ARG A 302 20.56 0.71 13.10
C ARG A 302 20.71 -0.17 14.33
N GLU A 303 20.35 0.33 15.52
CA GLU A 303 20.40 -0.42 16.77
C GLU A 303 19.52 -1.69 16.72
N ILE A 304 18.26 -1.52 16.31
CA ILE A 304 17.29 -2.61 16.21
C ILE A 304 17.73 -3.67 15.20
N LEU A 305 18.27 -3.27 14.05
CA LEU A 305 18.75 -4.21 13.04
C LEU A 305 19.97 -5.00 13.54
N VAL A 306 20.89 -4.35 14.26
CA VAL A 306 22.01 -5.05 14.91
C VAL A 306 21.49 -6.08 15.91
N ASP A 307 20.52 -5.70 16.74
CA ASP A 307 19.93 -6.62 17.72
C ASP A 307 19.28 -7.84 17.08
N LEU A 308 18.53 -7.63 16.00
CA LEU A 308 17.80 -8.70 15.31
C LEU A 308 18.64 -9.59 14.41
N THR A 309 19.65 -9.04 13.74
CA THR A 309 20.41 -9.73 12.68
C THR A 309 21.85 -10.03 13.06
N GLY A 310 22.38 -9.33 14.05
CA GLY A 310 23.80 -9.33 14.41
C GLY A 310 24.66 -8.41 13.54
N GLU A 311 24.11 -7.74 12.55
CA GLU A 311 24.84 -6.91 11.57
C GLU A 311 24.27 -5.48 11.52
N ALA A 312 25.18 -4.49 11.46
CA ALA A 312 24.79 -3.10 11.24
C ALA A 312 24.60 -2.84 9.73
N PRO A 313 23.51 -2.16 9.30
CA PRO A 313 23.40 -1.68 7.94
C PRO A 313 24.49 -0.64 7.65
N ASP A 314 25.06 -0.69 6.44
CA ASP A 314 25.96 0.36 5.96
C ASP A 314 25.11 1.54 5.46
N MET A 315 25.19 2.67 6.17
CA MET A 315 24.42 3.88 5.88
C MET A 315 25.18 4.87 4.96
N SER A 316 26.38 4.55 4.50
CA SER A 316 27.23 5.49 3.74
C SER A 316 26.59 5.99 2.46
N ASP A 317 25.86 5.10 1.75
CA ASP A 317 25.17 5.40 0.50
C ASP A 317 23.65 5.57 0.69
N ALA A 318 23.21 5.83 1.93
CA ALA A 318 21.80 6.05 2.22
C ALA A 318 21.30 7.33 1.54
N HIS A 319 20.13 7.23 0.95
CA HIS A 319 19.43 8.35 0.35
C HIS A 319 17.97 8.39 0.78
N ALA A 320 17.33 9.52 0.63
CA ALA A 320 15.95 9.70 1.05
C ALA A 320 15.01 9.89 -0.12
N VAL A 321 13.80 9.38 0.00
CA VAL A 321 12.67 9.70 -0.86
C VAL A 321 11.47 10.05 0.02
N PHE A 322 10.51 10.76 -0.53
CA PHE A 322 9.28 11.06 0.19
C PHE A 322 8.08 10.93 -0.72
N GLY A 323 6.90 10.76 -0.14
CA GLY A 323 5.65 10.68 -0.87
C GLY A 323 4.49 11.22 -0.06
N TYR A 324 3.44 11.63 -0.76
CA TYR A 324 2.20 12.10 -0.17
C TYR A 324 1.17 10.98 -0.19
N ARG A 325 0.74 10.58 1.00
CA ARG A 325 -0.33 9.60 1.20
C ARG A 325 -1.64 10.35 1.38
N TYR A 326 -2.55 10.21 0.45
CA TYR A 326 -3.86 10.80 0.56
C TYR A 326 -4.74 9.97 1.51
N ALA A 327 -5.02 10.51 2.67
CA ALA A 327 -5.92 9.95 3.67
C ALA A 327 -7.23 10.73 3.67
N ARG A 328 -8.33 10.04 3.41
CA ARG A 328 -9.67 10.61 3.49
C ARG A 328 -10.26 10.26 4.84
N ASP A 329 -10.83 11.26 5.52
CA ASP A 329 -11.57 11.10 6.78
C ASP A 329 -10.88 10.13 7.76
N PRO A 330 -9.62 10.39 8.14
CA PRO A 330 -8.82 9.42 8.89
C PRO A 330 -9.41 9.07 10.26
N ASP A 331 -10.20 9.98 10.83
CA ASP A 331 -10.85 9.82 12.14
C ASP A 331 -12.34 9.43 12.03
N GLY A 332 -12.85 9.21 10.82
CA GLY A 332 -14.25 8.88 10.54
C GLY A 332 -14.39 7.67 9.61
N ASP A 333 -15.15 7.85 8.51
CA ASP A 333 -15.48 6.76 7.57
C ASP A 333 -14.26 6.19 6.81
N GLY A 334 -13.12 6.88 6.81
CA GLY A 334 -11.89 6.43 6.16
C GLY A 334 -11.99 6.34 4.64
N VAL A 335 -11.64 5.18 4.08
CA VAL A 335 -11.56 4.95 2.63
C VAL A 335 -12.91 5.16 1.94
N ARG A 336 -12.93 5.93 0.84
CA ARG A 336 -14.13 6.10 0.01
C ARG A 336 -14.31 4.89 -0.90
N LEU A 337 -15.25 4.02 -0.53
CA LEU A 337 -15.72 2.88 -1.31
C LEU A 337 -17.22 3.03 -1.56
N GLY A 338 -17.67 2.65 -2.76
CA GLY A 338 -19.10 2.74 -3.11
C GLY A 338 -19.31 3.33 -4.48
N THR A 339 -20.57 3.58 -4.83
CA THR A 339 -20.95 4.15 -6.13
C THR A 339 -21.60 5.51 -6.00
N GLY A 340 -21.50 6.30 -7.06
CA GLY A 340 -22.12 7.62 -7.19
C GLY A 340 -22.34 7.97 -8.67
N ARG A 341 -22.52 9.25 -8.93
CA ARG A 341 -22.60 9.79 -10.28
C ARG A 341 -21.47 10.78 -10.52
N SER A 342 -20.87 10.70 -11.69
CA SER A 342 -19.93 11.69 -12.18
C SER A 342 -20.66 12.97 -12.61
N PRO A 343 -19.97 14.11 -12.77
CA PRO A 343 -20.58 15.36 -13.24
C PRO A 343 -21.32 15.23 -14.57
N ASP A 344 -20.91 14.30 -15.44
CA ASP A 344 -21.54 13.99 -16.72
C ASP A 344 -22.63 12.90 -16.62
N GLY A 345 -23.03 12.49 -15.40
CA GLY A 345 -24.14 11.58 -15.13
C GLY A 345 -23.81 10.09 -15.15
N ARG A 346 -22.59 9.68 -15.55
CA ARG A 346 -22.18 8.28 -15.57
C ARG A 346 -22.08 7.67 -14.18
N LEU A 347 -22.27 6.36 -14.10
CA LEU A 347 -21.98 5.60 -12.89
C LEU A 347 -20.48 5.69 -12.57
N VAL A 348 -20.15 6.06 -11.34
CA VAL A 348 -18.77 6.05 -10.84
C VAL A 348 -18.66 5.18 -9.59
N ALA A 349 -17.68 4.29 -9.56
CA ALA A 349 -17.27 3.61 -8.35
C ALA A 349 -16.02 4.28 -7.78
N HIS A 350 -16.03 4.56 -6.48
CA HIS A 350 -14.91 5.19 -5.79
C HIS A 350 -14.00 4.14 -5.13
N ASN A 351 -12.70 4.35 -5.22
CA ASN A 351 -11.66 3.53 -4.59
C ASN A 351 -10.45 4.41 -4.25
N THR A 352 -10.58 5.25 -3.22
CA THR A 352 -9.60 6.29 -2.90
C THR A 352 -9.56 6.61 -1.41
N GLY A 353 -8.51 7.28 -0.94
CA GLY A 353 -8.38 7.70 0.45
C GLY A 353 -7.67 6.69 1.37
N HIS A 354 -6.89 5.77 0.82
CA HIS A 354 -6.28 4.66 1.55
C HIS A 354 -5.13 5.05 2.48
N GLY A 355 -4.73 6.31 2.55
CA GLY A 355 -3.61 6.74 3.40
C GLY A 355 -2.34 5.92 3.16
N GLY A 356 -1.81 5.32 4.24
CA GLY A 356 -0.62 4.46 4.19
C GLY A 356 -0.89 3.01 3.76
N ALA A 357 -2.16 2.56 3.70
CA ALA A 357 -2.54 1.15 3.53
C ALA A 357 -2.96 0.78 2.08
N GLY A 358 -2.59 1.58 1.07
CA GLY A 358 -3.01 1.36 -0.31
C GLY A 358 -2.66 -0.03 -0.86
N VAL A 359 -1.50 -0.58 -0.54
CA VAL A 359 -1.10 -1.95 -0.97
C VAL A 359 -1.93 -2.99 -0.22
N THR A 360 -2.06 -2.84 1.10
CA THR A 360 -2.84 -3.74 1.97
C THR A 360 -4.28 -3.87 1.50
N LEU A 361 -4.92 -2.76 1.19
CA LEU A 361 -6.33 -2.74 0.82
C LEU A 361 -6.58 -2.96 -0.67
N SER A 362 -5.55 -2.99 -1.51
CA SER A 362 -5.70 -2.94 -2.97
C SER A 362 -6.64 -4.01 -3.54
N TRP A 363 -6.53 -5.26 -3.11
CA TRP A 363 -7.38 -6.35 -3.57
C TRP A 363 -8.76 -6.33 -2.91
N SER A 364 -8.80 -6.14 -1.60
CA SER A 364 -10.06 -6.10 -0.87
C SER A 364 -10.95 -4.91 -1.27
N SER A 365 -10.36 -3.73 -1.50
CA SER A 365 -11.10 -2.57 -2.00
C SER A 365 -11.55 -2.76 -3.45
N GLY A 366 -10.70 -3.34 -4.31
CA GLY A 366 -11.09 -3.72 -5.67
C GLY A 366 -12.26 -4.70 -5.71
N LEU A 367 -12.29 -5.67 -4.79
CA LEU A 367 -13.39 -6.61 -4.62
C LEU A 367 -14.69 -5.89 -4.22
N ARG A 368 -14.60 -4.92 -3.30
CA ARG A 368 -15.75 -4.10 -2.89
C ARG A 368 -16.26 -3.20 -4.01
N VAL A 369 -15.36 -2.63 -4.81
CA VAL A 369 -15.74 -1.91 -6.05
C VAL A 369 -16.49 -2.82 -7.00
N ALA A 370 -16.01 -4.02 -7.27
CA ALA A 370 -16.70 -4.97 -8.13
C ALA A 370 -18.10 -5.31 -7.62
N ARG A 371 -18.24 -5.56 -6.31
CA ARG A 371 -19.55 -5.80 -5.66
C ARG A 371 -20.48 -4.58 -5.78
N ALA A 372 -19.97 -3.37 -5.53
CA ALA A 372 -20.75 -2.14 -5.63
C ALA A 372 -21.26 -1.91 -7.06
N LEU A 373 -20.44 -2.16 -8.08
CA LEU A 373 -20.84 -2.10 -9.49
C LEU A 373 -21.91 -3.15 -9.82
N GLN A 374 -21.78 -4.37 -9.31
CA GLN A 374 -22.79 -5.42 -9.48
C GLN A 374 -24.13 -5.00 -8.86
N THR A 375 -24.13 -4.48 -7.64
CA THR A 375 -25.33 -3.96 -6.98
C THR A 375 -25.97 -2.80 -7.77
N ALA A 376 -25.14 -1.98 -8.42
CA ALA A 376 -25.60 -0.89 -9.29
C ALA A 376 -26.07 -1.37 -10.69
N GLY A 377 -26.16 -2.68 -10.92
CA GLY A 377 -26.70 -3.27 -12.15
C GLY A 377 -25.67 -3.51 -13.26
N VAL A 378 -24.37 -3.35 -13.00
CA VAL A 378 -23.33 -3.70 -13.98
C VAL A 378 -23.20 -5.23 -14.04
N PRO A 379 -23.45 -5.86 -15.21
CA PRO A 379 -23.46 -7.33 -15.30
C PRO A 379 -22.04 -7.89 -15.08
N MET A 380 -21.90 -8.85 -14.18
CA MET A 380 -20.65 -9.58 -13.92
C MET A 380 -20.66 -10.91 -14.65
N ASN A 381 -19.73 -11.13 -15.59
CA ASN A 381 -19.63 -12.40 -16.32
C ASN A 381 -19.22 -13.54 -15.36
N GLY A 382 -20.06 -14.58 -15.34
CA GLY A 382 -19.87 -15.75 -14.48
C GLY A 382 -20.85 -15.86 -13.30
N ALA A 383 -21.69 -14.87 -13.09
CA ALA A 383 -22.90 -15.01 -12.30
C ALA A 383 -24.04 -15.32 -13.28
N THR A 384 -24.51 -16.55 -13.33
CA THR A 384 -25.74 -16.91 -14.02
C THR A 384 -26.88 -16.15 -13.33
N PRO A 385 -27.74 -15.36 -14.05
CA PRO A 385 -28.90 -14.77 -13.43
C PRO A 385 -29.99 -15.84 -13.40
N ALA A 386 -29.91 -16.75 -12.49
CA ALA A 386 -30.97 -17.68 -12.20
C ALA A 386 -30.91 -18.02 -10.69
N GLY A 387 -31.70 -17.31 -9.90
CA GLY A 387 -32.21 -17.78 -8.62
C GLY A 387 -31.20 -17.95 -7.50
N GLY A 388 -30.21 -17.05 -7.35
CA GLY A 388 -29.24 -17.15 -6.27
C GLY A 388 -29.13 -15.86 -5.49
N GLY A 389 -29.73 -15.85 -4.33
CA GLY A 389 -29.50 -14.88 -3.28
C GLY A 389 -28.05 -14.88 -2.78
N MET A 390 -27.79 -14.29 -1.65
CA MET A 390 -26.54 -14.08 -0.88
C MET A 390 -25.32 -15.01 -1.18
N ASP A 391 -25.52 -16.25 -1.65
CA ASP A 391 -24.46 -17.24 -1.94
C ASP A 391 -23.52 -16.84 -3.11
N ALA A 392 -24.02 -16.12 -4.12
CA ALA A 392 -23.18 -15.67 -5.24
C ALA A 392 -22.14 -14.63 -4.83
N MET A 393 -22.38 -13.87 -3.78
CA MET A 393 -21.45 -12.86 -3.25
C MET A 393 -20.32 -13.48 -2.40
N THR A 394 -20.60 -14.59 -1.75
CA THR A 394 -19.62 -15.32 -0.91
C THR A 394 -18.62 -16.11 -1.77
N GLU A 395 -19.03 -16.58 -2.94
CA GLU A 395 -18.19 -17.31 -3.88
C GLU A 395 -17.29 -16.42 -4.78
N ALA A 396 -17.60 -15.12 -4.91
CA ALA A 396 -16.86 -14.23 -5.81
C ALA A 396 -15.36 -14.14 -5.51
N PRO A 397 -14.89 -14.02 -4.24
CA PRO A 397 -13.47 -14.03 -3.93
C PRO A 397 -12.79 -15.33 -4.36
N VAL A 398 -13.40 -16.48 -4.07
CA VAL A 398 -12.83 -17.80 -4.38
C VAL A 398 -12.67 -17.99 -5.90
N ARG A 399 -13.66 -17.56 -6.69
CA ARG A 399 -13.61 -17.63 -8.16
C ARG A 399 -12.54 -16.71 -8.73
N LEU A 400 -12.42 -15.49 -8.21
CA LEU A 400 -11.41 -14.53 -8.64
C LEU A 400 -10.00 -14.98 -8.29
N VAL A 401 -9.79 -15.49 -7.09
CA VAL A 401 -8.51 -16.08 -6.65
C VAL A 401 -8.12 -17.26 -7.54
N ARG A 402 -9.07 -18.14 -7.90
CA ARG A 402 -8.84 -19.26 -8.83
C ARG A 402 -8.45 -18.76 -10.22
N ARG A 403 -9.19 -17.80 -10.78
CA ARG A 403 -8.86 -17.19 -12.09
C ARG A 403 -7.50 -16.50 -12.09
N LEU A 404 -7.18 -15.78 -11.01
CA LEU A 404 -5.86 -15.18 -10.86
C LEU A 404 -4.76 -16.25 -10.86
N ARG A 405 -4.98 -17.38 -10.19
CA ARG A 405 -4.03 -18.51 -10.15
C ARG A 405 -3.81 -19.10 -11.54
N GLU A 406 -4.86 -19.32 -12.31
CA GLU A 406 -4.79 -19.81 -13.68
C GLU A 406 -3.96 -18.88 -14.56
N VAL A 407 -4.27 -17.58 -14.57
CA VAL A 407 -3.57 -16.59 -15.40
C VAL A 407 -2.13 -16.33 -14.94
N ALA A 408 -1.88 -16.29 -13.63
CA ALA A 408 -0.54 -16.11 -13.08
C ALA A 408 0.32 -17.37 -13.27
N GLY A 409 -0.30 -18.57 -13.26
CA GLY A 409 0.35 -19.86 -13.48
C GLY A 409 0.74 -20.11 -14.95
N ASP A 410 -0.18 -19.92 -15.88
CA ASP A 410 0.03 -20.17 -17.32
C ASP A 410 1.17 -19.31 -17.92
N ARG A 411 1.42 -18.13 -17.36
CA ARG A 411 2.50 -17.24 -17.83
C ARG A 411 3.87 -17.51 -17.24
N ILE A 412 3.95 -18.33 -16.18
CA ILE A 412 5.23 -18.88 -15.73
C ILE A 412 5.82 -19.81 -16.82
N MET A 413 4.97 -20.53 -17.55
CA MET A 413 5.40 -21.45 -18.62
C MET A 413 5.75 -20.74 -19.93
N ALA A 414 5.10 -19.60 -20.25
CA ALA A 414 5.32 -18.86 -21.51
C ALA A 414 6.54 -17.93 -21.51
N SER A 415 7.16 -17.65 -20.35
CA SER A 415 8.37 -16.80 -20.26
C SER A 415 9.67 -17.59 -20.17
N THR A 416 9.61 -18.92 -20.33
CA THR A 416 10.76 -19.84 -20.37
C THR A 416 11.10 -20.35 -21.77
N THR A 417 10.44 -19.83 -22.78
CA THR A 417 10.80 -19.93 -24.21
C THR A 417 11.14 -18.54 -24.74
#